data_37ee90c68526b21f3fdbb14f049c7fae
#
_entry.id   37ee90c68526b21f3fdbb14f049c7fae
#
_cell.length_a   1.000
_cell.length_b   1.000
_cell.length_c   1.000
_cell.angle_alpha   90.00
_cell.angle_beta   90.00
_cell.angle_gamma   90.00
#
_symmetry.space_group_name_H-M   'P 1'
#
loop_
_entity.id
_entity.type
_entity.pdbx_description
1 polymer ?
#
loop_
_entity_poly.entity_id
_entity_poly.type
_entity_poly.pdbx_seq_one_letter_code
_entity_poly.pdbx_strand_id
1 'polypeptide(L)'
;MSEKNQFYQLKNICEIKQVLADNPKFRTVYFQFDVGKGLPKHSHNGYATIYVIKGEISMSFSKGQSYELITGDFLSFDARIEHDVLATLESQILVTISESLE
;
A
#
# COMPACT_ATOMS: atom_id res chain seq x y z
N MET A 1 -15.12 -24.67 -14.32
CA MET A 1 -14.16 -23.63 -13.98
C MET A 1 -14.19 -23.36 -12.48
N SER A 2 -13.07 -23.31 -11.88
CA SER A 2 -13.02 -23.07 -10.44
C SER A 2 -12.84 -21.59 -10.16
N GLU A 3 -13.36 -21.16 -9.06
CA GLU A 3 -13.13 -19.81 -8.59
C GLU A 3 -11.80 -19.74 -7.87
N LYS A 4 -11.21 -18.55 -7.89
CA LYS A 4 -9.91 -18.35 -7.30
C LYS A 4 -10.03 -17.46 -6.08
N ASN A 5 -10.88 -17.90 -5.15
CA ASN A 5 -11.05 -17.20 -3.90
C ASN A 5 -9.84 -17.45 -3.00
N GLN A 6 -9.36 -16.39 -2.36
CA GLN A 6 -8.27 -16.49 -1.41
C GLN A 6 -8.66 -15.80 -0.12
N PHE A 7 -8.28 -16.40 0.97
CA PHE A 7 -8.65 -15.92 2.30
C PHE A 7 -7.39 -15.77 3.14
N TYR A 8 -7.20 -14.58 3.71
CA TYR A 8 -6.05 -14.30 4.57
C TYR A 8 -6.52 -13.73 5.89
N GLN A 9 -5.88 -14.18 6.97
CA GLN A 9 -5.99 -13.53 8.26
C GLN A 9 -4.74 -12.66 8.41
N LEU A 10 -4.91 -11.37 8.32
CA LEU A 10 -3.77 -10.44 8.27
C LEU A 10 -2.86 -10.56 9.48
N LYS A 11 -3.44 -10.85 10.64
CA LYS A 11 -2.67 -10.99 11.87
C LYS A 11 -1.70 -12.17 11.82
N ASN A 12 -1.91 -13.10 10.91
CA ASN A 12 -1.07 -14.30 10.79
C ASN A 12 -0.03 -14.18 9.67
N ILE A 13 0.04 -13.06 8.98
CA ILE A 13 1.02 -12.87 7.91
C ILE A 13 2.36 -12.54 8.53
N CYS A 14 3.38 -13.36 8.23
CA CYS A 14 4.72 -13.18 8.74
C CYS A 14 5.67 -12.55 7.74
N GLU A 15 5.26 -12.44 6.48
CA GLU A 15 6.10 -11.89 5.43
C GLU A 15 6.11 -10.38 5.48
N ILE A 16 7.21 -9.76 5.04
CA ILE A 16 7.26 -8.30 4.96
C ILE A 16 6.49 -7.77 3.75
N LYS A 17 6.15 -8.65 2.81
CA LYS A 17 5.35 -8.32 1.63
C LYS A 17 4.54 -9.54 1.23
N GLN A 18 3.24 -9.37 1.08
CA GLN A 18 2.36 -10.47 0.68
C GLN A 18 1.32 -9.94 -0.30
N VAL A 19 1.28 -10.49 -1.51
CA VAL A 19 0.22 -10.17 -2.47
C VAL A 19 -1.03 -10.90 -2.00
N LEU A 20 -2.08 -10.16 -1.74
CA LEU A 20 -3.35 -10.71 -1.24
C LEU A 20 -4.36 -10.94 -2.36
N ALA A 21 -4.32 -10.12 -3.39
CA ALA A 21 -5.22 -10.23 -4.53
C ALA A 21 -4.48 -9.74 -5.77
N ASP A 22 -4.67 -10.42 -6.89
CA ASP A 22 -4.04 -10.03 -8.14
C ASP A 22 -4.93 -10.52 -9.28
N ASN A 23 -5.53 -9.57 -9.99
CA ASN A 23 -6.43 -9.88 -11.10
C ASN A 23 -6.32 -8.77 -12.14
N PRO A 24 -7.04 -8.88 -13.28
CA PRO A 24 -6.89 -7.90 -14.35
C PRO A 24 -7.29 -6.47 -13.98
N LYS A 25 -8.00 -6.27 -12.86
CA LYS A 25 -8.51 -4.94 -12.50
C LYS A 25 -7.73 -4.28 -11.39
N PHE A 26 -7.19 -5.06 -10.46
CA PHE A 26 -6.47 -4.48 -9.33
C PHE A 26 -5.55 -5.51 -8.70
N ARG A 27 -4.65 -4.99 -7.87
CA ARG A 27 -3.76 -5.80 -7.04
C ARG A 27 -3.74 -5.20 -5.65
N THR A 28 -3.89 -6.05 -4.63
CA THR A 28 -3.79 -5.63 -3.24
C THR A 28 -2.60 -6.31 -2.60
N VAL A 29 -1.74 -5.52 -1.97
CA VAL A 29 -0.51 -6.00 -1.36
C VAL A 29 -0.47 -5.57 0.10
N TYR A 30 -0.10 -6.51 0.95
CA TYR A 30 0.16 -6.26 2.36
C TYR A 30 1.65 -6.00 2.53
N PHE A 31 1.99 -4.97 3.30
CA PHE A 31 3.39 -4.67 3.65
C PHE A 31 3.52 -4.53 5.15
N GLN A 32 4.67 -4.96 5.66
CA GLN A 32 5.04 -4.77 7.04
C GLN A 32 6.41 -4.11 7.05
N PHE A 33 6.53 -2.98 7.75
CA PHE A 33 7.76 -2.19 7.78
C PHE A 33 8.25 -1.98 9.20
N ASP A 34 9.55 -2.17 9.41
CA ASP A 34 10.21 -1.67 10.60
C ASP A 34 10.35 -0.16 10.51
N VAL A 35 10.59 0.48 11.64
CA VAL A 35 10.86 1.92 11.68
C VAL A 35 12.01 2.25 10.72
N GLY A 36 11.79 3.26 9.89
CA GLY A 36 12.79 3.72 8.93
C GLY A 36 12.76 2.99 7.60
N LYS A 37 11.90 1.97 7.46
CA LYS A 37 11.72 1.26 6.20
C LYS A 37 10.48 1.74 5.50
N GLY A 38 10.32 1.38 4.22
CA GLY A 38 9.16 1.80 3.46
C GLY A 38 9.32 1.46 1.99
N LEU A 39 8.69 2.27 1.15
CA LEU A 39 8.75 2.12 -0.29
C LEU A 39 9.48 3.33 -0.87
N PRO A 40 10.51 3.10 -1.69
CA PRO A 40 11.23 4.22 -2.29
C PRO A 40 10.36 4.96 -3.30
N LYS A 41 10.82 6.13 -3.71
CA LYS A 41 10.10 6.96 -4.66
C LYS A 41 9.80 6.19 -5.94
N HIS A 42 8.53 6.19 -6.34
CA HIS A 42 8.08 5.44 -7.52
C HIS A 42 6.74 6.01 -8.00
N SER A 43 6.28 5.52 -9.15
CA SER A 43 4.96 5.85 -9.67
C SER A 43 4.38 4.63 -10.38
N HIS A 44 3.08 4.70 -10.65
CA HIS A 44 2.32 3.66 -11.33
C HIS A 44 1.32 4.35 -12.25
N ASN A 45 1.07 3.79 -13.42
CA ASN A 45 0.15 4.42 -14.39
C ASN A 45 -1.30 4.09 -14.06
N GLY A 46 -1.76 4.51 -12.88
CA GLY A 46 -3.12 4.26 -12.44
C GLY A 46 -3.40 4.96 -11.12
N TYR A 47 -4.39 4.44 -10.42
CA TYR A 47 -4.79 4.96 -9.11
C TYR A 47 -4.49 3.92 -8.04
N ALA A 48 -4.41 4.39 -6.80
CA ALA A 48 -4.11 3.50 -5.70
C ALA A 48 -4.76 3.98 -4.42
N THR A 49 -4.85 3.07 -3.46
CA THR A 49 -5.26 3.41 -2.09
C THR A 49 -4.25 2.82 -1.13
N ILE A 50 -4.14 3.45 0.03
CA ILE A 50 -3.32 2.93 1.11
C ILE A 50 -4.14 3.01 2.40
N TYR A 51 -4.11 1.92 3.17
CA TYR A 51 -4.81 1.82 4.44
C TYR A 51 -3.81 1.39 5.50
N VAL A 52 -3.73 2.14 6.60
CA VAL A 52 -2.82 1.80 7.70
C VAL A 52 -3.57 0.90 8.68
N ILE A 53 -3.17 -0.37 8.70
CA ILE A 53 -3.75 -1.34 9.63
C ILE A 53 -3.26 -1.02 11.04
N LYS A 54 -1.97 -0.72 11.17
CA LYS A 54 -1.34 -0.44 12.46
C LYS A 54 -0.07 0.36 12.22
N GLY A 55 0.19 1.35 13.06
CA GLY A 55 1.44 2.09 13.05
C GLY A 55 1.29 3.51 12.55
N GLU A 56 2.34 4.01 11.95
CA GLU A 56 2.38 5.39 11.45
C GLU A 56 3.34 5.46 10.28
N ILE A 57 2.89 6.04 9.17
CA ILE A 57 3.72 6.22 7.98
C ILE A 57 3.64 7.67 7.54
N SER A 58 4.72 8.11 6.90
CA SER A 58 4.79 9.40 6.22
C SER A 58 4.80 9.13 4.73
N MET A 59 3.94 9.81 3.98
CA MET A 59 3.84 9.62 2.54
C MET A 59 3.99 10.96 1.85
N SER A 60 4.95 11.05 0.92
CA SER A 60 5.26 12.30 0.24
C SER A 60 5.08 12.15 -1.27
N PHE A 61 4.57 13.21 -1.88
CA PHE A 61 4.35 13.28 -3.33
C PHE A 61 5.27 14.32 -3.93
N SER A 62 5.74 14.07 -5.15
CA SER A 62 6.69 14.96 -5.82
C SER A 62 6.14 16.36 -6.07
N LYS A 63 4.81 16.52 -6.03
CA LYS A 63 4.19 17.84 -6.21
C LYS A 63 4.05 18.62 -4.92
N GLY A 64 4.67 18.14 -3.84
CA GLY A 64 4.76 18.89 -2.59
C GLY A 64 3.77 18.51 -1.52
N GLN A 65 2.81 17.64 -1.82
CA GLN A 65 1.87 17.16 -0.80
C GLN A 65 2.52 16.08 0.04
N SER A 66 2.20 16.07 1.32
CA SER A 66 2.62 14.98 2.20
C SER A 66 1.55 14.70 3.24
N TYR A 67 1.53 13.48 3.72
CA TYR A 67 0.53 13.01 4.68
C TYR A 67 1.19 12.17 5.75
N GLU A 68 0.76 12.39 6.99
CA GLU A 68 1.12 11.52 8.11
C GLU A 68 -0.10 10.67 8.39
N LEU A 69 0.00 9.36 8.15
CA LEU A 69 -1.12 8.44 8.29
C LEU A 69 -0.88 7.53 9.49
N ILE A 70 -1.91 7.36 10.31
CA ILE A 70 -1.83 6.51 11.50
C ILE A 70 -2.85 5.37 11.39
N THR A 71 -2.81 4.47 12.37
CA THR A 71 -3.73 3.33 12.43
C THR A 71 -5.16 3.74 12.08
N GLY A 72 -5.75 3.07 11.11
CA GLY A 72 -7.14 3.32 10.69
C GLY A 72 -7.29 4.33 9.57
N ASP A 73 -6.21 5.03 9.19
CA ASP A 73 -6.30 6.03 8.13
C ASP A 73 -6.27 5.40 6.74
N PHE A 74 -6.96 6.05 5.83
CA PHE A 74 -7.11 5.60 4.45
C PHE A 74 -6.88 6.78 3.52
N LEU A 75 -6.07 6.59 2.48
CA LEU A 75 -5.80 7.62 1.48
C LEU A 75 -5.96 7.02 0.09
N SER A 76 -6.75 7.67 -0.75
CA SER A 76 -6.79 7.33 -2.18
C SER A 76 -6.04 8.40 -2.94
N PHE A 77 -5.27 7.99 -3.95
CA PHE A 77 -4.41 8.93 -4.64
C PHE A 77 -4.16 8.52 -6.08
N ASP A 78 -3.71 9.50 -6.86
CA ASP A 78 -3.29 9.30 -8.25
C ASP A 78 -1.85 8.80 -8.21
N ALA A 79 -1.66 7.51 -8.47
CA ALA A 79 -0.34 6.89 -8.36
C ALA A 79 0.58 7.25 -9.52
N ARG A 80 0.09 7.99 -10.53
CA ARG A 80 0.95 8.49 -11.60
C ARG A 80 1.88 9.58 -11.09
N ILE A 81 1.52 10.22 -9.97
CA ILE A 81 2.36 11.22 -9.35
C ILE A 81 3.37 10.48 -8.46
N GLU A 82 4.66 10.75 -8.70
CA GLU A 82 5.72 10.09 -7.96
C GLU A 82 5.57 10.30 -6.46
N HIS A 83 5.77 9.23 -5.70
CA HIS A 83 5.53 9.24 -4.25
C HIS A 83 6.40 8.21 -3.55
N ASP A 84 6.56 8.38 -2.24
CA ASP A 84 7.27 7.43 -1.40
C ASP A 84 6.52 7.22 -0.08
N VAL A 85 6.92 6.18 0.63
CA VAL A 85 6.34 5.82 1.93
C VAL A 85 7.47 5.53 2.89
N LEU A 86 7.40 6.10 4.10
CA LEU A 86 8.39 5.86 5.14
C LEU A 86 7.68 5.56 6.45
N ALA A 87 8.01 4.42 7.07
CA ALA A 87 7.43 4.06 8.35
C ALA A 87 8.15 4.82 9.48
N THR A 88 7.40 5.62 10.23
CA THR A 88 7.94 6.33 11.37
C THR A 88 7.73 5.55 12.66
N LEU A 89 6.87 4.54 12.61
CA LEU A 89 6.72 3.51 13.63
C LEU A 89 6.66 2.18 12.90
N GLU A 90 6.86 1.08 13.61
CA GLU A 90 6.62 -0.24 13.03
C GLU A 90 5.19 -0.27 12.50
N SER A 91 4.98 -0.63 11.24
CA SER A 91 3.70 -0.44 10.58
C SER A 91 3.31 -1.61 9.70
N GLN A 92 2.00 -1.77 9.54
CA GLN A 92 1.38 -2.72 8.63
C GLN A 92 0.37 -1.96 7.79
N ILE A 93 0.49 -2.10 6.46
CA ILE A 93 -0.38 -1.36 5.53
C ILE A 93 -0.91 -2.28 4.44
N LEU A 94 -2.05 -1.86 3.87
CA LEU A 94 -2.59 -2.47 2.65
C LEU A 94 -2.53 -1.43 1.55
N VAL A 95 -2.00 -1.84 0.39
CA VAL A 95 -1.95 -0.99 -0.79
C VAL A 95 -2.74 -1.69 -1.89
N THR A 96 -3.71 -0.99 -2.47
CA THR A 96 -4.46 -1.51 -3.62
C THR A 96 -4.14 -0.62 -4.82
N ILE A 97 -3.77 -1.26 -5.92
CA ILE A 97 -3.33 -0.58 -7.14
C ILE A 97 -4.25 -1.01 -8.28
N SER A 98 -4.79 -0.02 -9.00
CA SER A 98 -5.64 -0.31 -10.15
C SER A 98 -4.82 -0.83 -11.32
N GLU A 99 -5.51 -1.37 -12.32
CA GLU A 99 -4.84 -1.72 -13.56
C GLU A 99 -4.28 -0.45 -14.22
N SER A 100 -3.32 -0.63 -15.12
CA SER A 100 -2.74 0.49 -15.85
C SER A 100 -3.82 1.19 -16.67
N LEU A 101 -3.70 2.53 -16.81
CA LEU A 101 -4.66 3.34 -17.54
C LEU A 101 -4.39 3.39 -19.05
N GLU A 102 -3.42 2.65 -19.51
CA GLU A 102 -3.15 2.64 -20.96
C GLU A 102 -4.22 1.94 -21.73
#